data_a53b8a137fc6b969864f7c90e716a0aa
#
_entry.id   a53b8a137fc6b969864f7c90e716a0aa
#
_cell.length_a   1.000
_cell.length_b   1.000
_cell.length_c   1.000
_cell.angle_alpha   90.00
_cell.angle_beta   90.00
_cell.angle_gamma   90.00
#
_symmetry.space_group_name_H-M   'P 1'
#
loop_
_entity.id
_entity.type
_entity.pdbx_description
1 polymer ?
#
loop_
_entity_poly.entity_id
_entity_poly.type
_entity_poly.pdbx_seq_one_letter_code
_entity_poly.pdbx_strand_id
1 'polypeptide(L)'
;MCYAIPGNVKSISGDLVTVDYFGEVRKARNDFYELQVGDYVYAQGGFVVQKIDEEDAKEILETWKELFFELKETDVKLSKLYNDNPNLDKGFLKIIDRATYGKSISHEEAMRLLSSEDQDEIDVLHKSANFIRQKFLGNACCVHGIIEFSNRCDCQCAYCGINSDNKNLERFSLKKEEILDVVADAVNRFGFKGIVLQSGEDSSYSSEELLDLIREIIDRSPVFIFLSVGERDEKFYRDAFEAGARAVLFRFETSDSKLYSKLHPHSSLKERIRYLELFKDIGYIIASGSLIGLPGQKMESVIDDFLFAKELGCDMYSFGPFIPHPDTPL
;
A
#
# COMPACT_ATOMS: atom_id res chain seq x y z
N MET A 1 -6.48 -2.85 6.46
CA MET A 1 -5.62 -2.92 7.65
C MET A 1 -5.15 -4.35 7.80
N CYS A 2 -3.91 -4.52 8.24
CA CYS A 2 -3.24 -5.82 8.21
C CYS A 2 -2.67 -6.12 9.60
N TYR A 3 -3.11 -7.23 10.20
CA TYR A 3 -2.53 -7.76 11.43
C TYR A 3 -1.75 -9.04 11.09
N ALA A 4 -0.59 -9.21 11.72
CA ALA A 4 0.23 -10.41 11.57
C ALA A 4 -0.30 -11.61 12.39
N ILE A 5 -1.32 -11.39 13.21
CA ILE A 5 -1.97 -12.37 14.06
C ILE A 5 -3.40 -12.64 13.58
N PRO A 6 -3.97 -13.83 13.84
CA PRO A 6 -5.38 -14.08 13.57
C PRO A 6 -6.28 -13.27 14.50
N GLY A 7 -7.47 -12.93 14.03
CA GLY A 7 -8.49 -12.25 14.83
C GLY A 7 -9.75 -13.08 14.93
N ASN A 8 -10.52 -12.86 16.00
CA ASN A 8 -11.78 -13.57 16.26
C ASN A 8 -12.97 -12.83 15.66
N VAL A 9 -13.81 -13.53 14.90
CA VAL A 9 -15.03 -12.98 14.29
C VAL A 9 -16.09 -12.72 15.35
N LYS A 10 -16.47 -11.45 15.55
CA LYS A 10 -17.45 -11.02 16.55
C LYS A 10 -18.86 -10.83 15.99
N SER A 11 -18.97 -10.45 14.72
CA SER A 11 -20.27 -10.31 14.06
C SER A 11 -20.12 -10.43 12.54
N ILE A 12 -21.21 -10.83 11.88
CA ILE A 12 -21.31 -11.00 10.43
C ILE A 12 -22.55 -10.25 9.96
N SER A 13 -22.41 -9.45 8.89
CA SER A 13 -23.48 -8.70 8.28
C SER A 13 -23.32 -8.72 6.75
N GLY A 14 -23.95 -9.68 6.09
CA GLY A 14 -23.70 -9.98 4.67
C GLY A 14 -22.28 -10.44 4.46
N ASP A 15 -21.56 -9.80 3.55
CA ASP A 15 -20.14 -10.03 3.26
C ASP A 15 -19.18 -9.31 4.23
N LEU A 16 -19.70 -8.45 5.13
CA LEU A 16 -18.88 -7.74 6.11
C LEU A 16 -18.80 -8.50 7.43
N VAL A 17 -17.59 -8.73 7.90
CA VAL A 17 -17.29 -9.31 9.21
C VAL A 17 -16.59 -8.30 10.11
N THR A 18 -16.89 -8.39 11.41
CA THR A 18 -16.20 -7.62 12.44
C THR A 18 -15.23 -8.56 13.15
N VAL A 19 -13.96 -8.22 13.16
CA VAL A 19 -12.86 -9.04 13.67
C VAL A 19 -12.19 -8.33 14.83
N ASP A 20 -11.93 -9.04 15.93
CA ASP A 20 -11.29 -8.55 17.14
C ASP A 20 -9.86 -9.09 17.28
N TYR A 21 -8.90 -8.18 17.48
CA TYR A 21 -7.48 -8.45 17.71
C TYR A 21 -7.07 -7.89 19.07
N PHE A 22 -7.28 -8.68 20.13
CA PHE A 22 -7.00 -8.25 21.51
C PHE A 22 -7.65 -6.92 21.91
N GLY A 23 -8.92 -6.71 21.51
CA GLY A 23 -9.68 -5.50 21.77
C GLY A 23 -9.58 -4.43 20.67
N GLU A 24 -8.72 -4.59 19.69
CA GLU A 24 -8.72 -3.74 18.49
C GLU A 24 -9.69 -4.32 17.45
N VAL A 25 -10.86 -3.71 17.35
CA VAL A 25 -11.93 -4.20 16.48
C VAL A 25 -11.85 -3.57 15.10
N ARG A 26 -11.94 -4.41 14.05
CA ARG A 26 -11.84 -3.99 12.65
C ARG A 26 -12.92 -4.66 11.79
N LYS A 27 -13.28 -4.00 10.69
CA LYS A 27 -14.15 -4.59 9.67
C LYS A 27 -13.33 -5.14 8.53
N ALA A 28 -13.76 -6.30 8.00
CA ALA A 28 -13.20 -6.90 6.81
C ALA A 28 -14.33 -7.43 5.93
N ARG A 29 -14.11 -7.45 4.64
CA ARG A 29 -14.98 -8.09 3.66
C ARG A 29 -14.57 -9.55 3.51
N ASN A 30 -15.56 -10.43 3.47
CA ASN A 30 -15.36 -11.86 3.28
C ASN A 30 -15.95 -12.29 1.94
N ASP A 31 -15.08 -12.61 0.98
CA ASP A 31 -15.47 -13.02 -0.36
C ASP A 31 -15.36 -14.54 -0.58
N PHE A 32 -14.62 -15.26 0.31
CA PHE A 32 -14.14 -16.59 -0.03
C PHE A 32 -14.48 -17.70 1.01
N TYR A 33 -14.96 -17.36 2.19
CA TYR A 33 -15.07 -18.32 3.28
C TYR A 33 -16.48 -18.37 3.86
N GLU A 34 -16.93 -19.58 4.22
CA GLU A 34 -18.08 -19.75 5.12
C GLU A 34 -17.64 -19.48 6.55
N LEU A 35 -18.11 -18.38 7.14
CA LEU A 35 -17.72 -17.94 8.47
C LEU A 35 -18.91 -17.95 9.44
N GLN A 36 -18.58 -18.23 10.70
CA GLN A 36 -19.48 -18.11 11.84
C GLN A 36 -18.88 -17.17 12.90
N VAL A 37 -19.72 -16.63 13.76
CA VAL A 37 -19.25 -15.88 14.94
C VAL A 37 -18.46 -16.83 15.85
N GLY A 38 -17.26 -16.38 16.23
CA GLY A 38 -16.30 -17.19 16.97
C GLY A 38 -15.17 -17.78 16.13
N ASP A 39 -15.32 -17.86 14.81
CA ASP A 39 -14.24 -18.27 13.90
C ASP A 39 -13.01 -17.35 14.03
N TYR A 40 -11.86 -17.91 13.70
CA TYR A 40 -10.61 -17.15 13.62
C TYR A 40 -10.19 -16.96 12.17
N VAL A 41 -9.76 -15.72 11.84
CA VAL A 41 -9.39 -15.35 10.48
C VAL A 41 -8.17 -14.45 10.45
N TYR A 42 -7.39 -14.55 9.37
CA TYR A 42 -6.49 -13.48 8.96
C TYR A 42 -7.21 -12.54 8.01
N ALA A 43 -7.07 -11.23 8.26
CA ALA A 43 -7.56 -10.22 7.33
C ALA A 43 -6.44 -9.26 6.91
N GLN A 44 -6.36 -9.01 5.61
CA GLN A 44 -5.37 -8.13 4.98
C GLN A 44 -6.07 -7.14 4.05
N GLY A 45 -5.64 -5.89 4.04
CA GLY A 45 -6.25 -4.84 3.22
C GLY A 45 -7.75 -4.63 3.45
N GLY A 46 -8.32 -5.14 4.55
CA GLY A 46 -9.76 -5.11 4.79
C GLY A 46 -10.53 -6.29 4.18
N PHE A 47 -9.83 -7.34 3.72
CA PHE A 47 -10.43 -8.60 3.23
C PHE A 47 -10.01 -9.77 4.10
N VAL A 48 -10.91 -10.72 4.30
CA VAL A 48 -10.57 -12.02 4.90
C VAL A 48 -9.79 -12.82 3.86
N VAL A 49 -8.58 -13.25 4.23
CA VAL A 49 -7.67 -13.97 3.33
C VAL A 49 -7.44 -15.41 3.74
N GLN A 50 -7.77 -15.75 5.00
CA GLN A 50 -7.64 -17.11 5.49
C GLN A 50 -8.56 -17.33 6.70
N LYS A 51 -9.25 -18.46 6.73
CA LYS A 51 -9.84 -19.04 7.95
C LYS A 51 -8.83 -20.00 8.58
N ILE A 52 -8.72 -20.01 9.90
CA ILE A 52 -7.78 -20.84 10.64
C ILE A 52 -8.51 -21.60 11.75
N ASP A 53 -8.05 -22.79 12.07
CA ASP A 53 -8.61 -23.59 13.16
C ASP A 53 -8.43 -22.91 14.52
N GLU A 54 -9.38 -23.13 15.41
CA GLU A 54 -9.42 -22.45 16.72
C GLU A 54 -8.21 -22.80 17.59
N GLU A 55 -7.72 -24.06 17.56
CA GLU A 55 -6.56 -24.49 18.34
C GLU A 55 -5.30 -23.79 17.87
N ASP A 56 -5.04 -23.80 16.55
CA ASP A 56 -3.90 -23.11 15.93
C ASP A 56 -3.94 -21.60 16.19
N ALA A 57 -5.14 -21.00 16.06
CA ALA A 57 -5.30 -19.57 16.32
C ALA A 57 -4.97 -19.20 17.77
N LYS A 58 -5.40 -20.01 18.74
CA LYS A 58 -5.13 -19.78 20.16
C LYS A 58 -3.64 -19.91 20.50
N GLU A 59 -2.96 -20.91 19.92
CA GLU A 59 -1.52 -21.08 20.10
C GLU A 59 -0.73 -19.88 19.56
N ILE A 60 -1.08 -19.42 18.35
CA ILE A 60 -0.48 -18.22 17.75
C ILE A 60 -0.74 -16.98 18.62
N LEU A 61 -1.98 -16.78 19.04
CA LEU A 61 -2.36 -15.62 19.85
C LEU A 61 -1.67 -15.61 21.21
N GLU A 62 -1.53 -16.76 21.89
CA GLU A 62 -0.82 -16.83 23.16
C GLU A 62 0.67 -16.52 22.99
N THR A 63 1.29 -17.02 21.92
CA THR A 63 2.70 -16.75 21.58
C THR A 63 2.97 -15.28 21.34
N TRP A 64 2.07 -14.58 20.65
CA TRP A 64 2.28 -13.18 20.22
C TRP A 64 1.67 -12.15 21.17
N LYS A 65 0.94 -12.55 22.18
CA LYS A 65 0.19 -11.66 23.07
C LYS A 65 1.07 -10.64 23.79
N GLU A 66 2.14 -11.08 24.42
CA GLU A 66 3.06 -10.19 25.15
C GLU A 66 3.67 -9.16 24.20
N LEU A 67 4.18 -9.61 23.05
CA LEU A 67 4.77 -8.72 22.04
C LEU A 67 3.75 -7.73 21.49
N PHE A 68 2.50 -8.15 21.28
CA PHE A 68 1.43 -7.25 20.81
C PHE A 68 1.23 -6.07 21.78
N PHE A 69 1.17 -6.33 23.07
CA PHE A 69 0.97 -5.29 24.07
C PHE A 69 2.24 -4.45 24.30
N GLU A 70 3.43 -5.05 24.25
CA GLU A 70 4.70 -4.33 24.31
C GLU A 70 4.85 -3.33 23.15
N LEU A 71 4.57 -3.77 21.91
CA LEU A 71 4.57 -2.89 20.74
C LEU A 71 3.56 -1.76 20.88
N LYS A 72 2.37 -2.05 21.40
CA LYS A 72 1.34 -1.04 21.65
C LYS A 72 1.78 0.00 22.67
N GLU A 73 2.38 -0.44 23.78
CA GLU A 73 2.92 0.48 24.79
C GLU A 73 4.07 1.34 24.25
N THR A 74 4.96 0.72 23.48
CA THR A 74 6.07 1.43 22.82
C THR A 74 5.54 2.49 21.87
N ASP A 75 4.55 2.16 21.06
CA ASP A 75 3.93 3.08 20.13
C ASP A 75 3.24 4.25 20.82
N VAL A 76 2.53 3.99 21.93
CA VAL A 76 1.94 5.04 22.78
C VAL A 76 3.02 5.93 23.37
N LYS A 77 4.15 5.38 23.83
CA LYS A 77 5.27 6.17 24.35
C LYS A 77 5.88 7.07 23.27
N LEU A 78 6.11 6.52 22.08
CA LEU A 78 6.65 7.27 20.93
C LEU A 78 5.68 8.36 20.42
N SER A 79 4.38 8.18 20.64
CA SER A 79 3.33 9.13 20.23
C SER A 79 3.03 10.19 21.27
N LYS A 80 3.71 10.19 22.42
CA LYS A 80 3.51 11.25 23.43
C LYS A 80 4.03 12.57 22.90
N LEU A 81 3.10 13.48 22.68
CA LEU A 81 3.38 14.86 22.31
C LEU A 81 3.71 15.65 23.58
N TYR A 82 4.98 15.85 23.85
CA TYR A 82 5.42 16.78 24.89
C TYR A 82 5.76 18.11 24.25
N ASN A 83 4.93 19.11 24.50
CA ASN A 83 5.14 20.49 24.04
C ASN A 83 5.94 21.32 25.07
N ASP A 84 6.86 20.68 25.80
CA ASP A 84 7.63 21.34 26.83
C ASP A 84 8.85 22.13 26.31
N ASN A 85 9.05 22.15 24.99
CA ASN A 85 10.11 22.95 24.39
C ASN A 85 9.62 24.40 24.17
N PRO A 86 10.05 25.39 25.01
CA PRO A 86 9.59 26.77 24.90
C PRO A 86 10.10 27.49 23.63
N ASN A 87 11.03 26.87 22.90
CA ASN A 87 11.66 27.46 21.72
C ASN A 87 10.90 27.16 20.42
N LEU A 88 9.93 26.25 20.46
CA LEU A 88 9.16 25.89 19.26
C LEU A 88 8.24 27.04 18.82
N ASP A 89 8.15 27.23 17.52
CA ASP A 89 7.28 28.23 16.92
C ASP A 89 5.80 27.96 17.25
N LYS A 90 5.14 28.96 17.81
CA LYS A 90 3.73 28.83 18.23
C LYS A 90 2.77 28.63 17.06
N GLY A 91 3.10 29.16 15.89
CA GLY A 91 2.33 28.99 14.67
C GLY A 91 2.40 27.54 14.19
N PHE A 92 3.62 26.97 14.19
CA PHE A 92 3.87 25.56 13.88
C PHE A 92 3.07 24.63 14.82
N LEU A 93 3.19 24.83 16.13
CA LEU A 93 2.47 24.02 17.12
C LEU A 93 0.95 24.09 16.94
N LYS A 94 0.40 25.25 16.62
CA LYS A 94 -1.04 25.43 16.36
C LYS A 94 -1.51 24.61 15.14
N ILE A 95 -0.69 24.47 14.09
CA ILE A 95 -0.99 23.63 12.94
C ILE A 95 -1.01 22.16 13.38
N ILE A 96 0.01 21.73 14.13
CA ILE A 96 0.13 20.36 14.65
C ILE A 96 -1.09 20.00 15.52
N ASP A 97 -1.46 20.87 16.46
CA ASP A 97 -2.61 20.64 17.34
C ASP A 97 -3.91 20.44 16.51
N ARG A 98 -4.15 21.32 15.55
CA ARG A 98 -5.33 21.19 14.68
C ARG A 98 -5.34 19.86 13.91
N ALA A 99 -4.20 19.45 13.35
CA ALA A 99 -4.06 18.21 12.61
C ALA A 99 -4.32 16.98 13.49
N THR A 100 -3.79 16.96 14.72
CA THR A 100 -3.98 15.86 15.69
C THR A 100 -5.43 15.72 16.15
N TYR A 101 -6.18 16.84 16.18
CA TYR A 101 -7.63 16.84 16.39
C TYR A 101 -8.47 16.52 15.14
N GLY A 102 -7.84 16.11 14.04
CA GLY A 102 -8.50 15.69 12.80
C GLY A 102 -9.03 16.85 11.96
N LYS A 103 -8.54 18.07 12.18
CA LYS A 103 -8.85 19.21 11.32
C LYS A 103 -7.94 19.21 10.10
N SER A 104 -8.50 19.54 8.94
CA SER A 104 -7.71 19.71 7.72
C SER A 104 -6.70 20.86 7.89
N ILE A 105 -5.52 20.66 7.31
CA ILE A 105 -4.49 21.69 7.15
C ILE A 105 -4.60 22.28 5.75
N SER A 106 -4.33 23.59 5.62
CA SER A 106 -4.30 24.27 4.33
C SER A 106 -3.00 23.95 3.57
N HIS A 107 -2.97 24.29 2.28
CA HIS A 107 -1.75 24.19 1.47
C HIS A 107 -0.58 24.98 2.09
N GLU A 108 -0.83 26.23 2.53
CA GLU A 108 0.18 27.08 3.19
C GLU A 108 0.67 26.45 4.51
N GLU A 109 -0.22 25.86 5.29
CA GLU A 109 0.14 25.16 6.53
C GLU A 109 0.98 23.91 6.22
N ALA A 110 0.64 23.16 5.18
CA ALA A 110 1.46 22.03 4.72
C ALA A 110 2.85 22.49 4.26
N MET A 111 2.94 23.59 3.52
CA MET A 111 4.21 24.22 3.16
C MET A 111 5.03 24.56 4.39
N ARG A 112 4.42 25.21 5.41
CA ARG A 112 5.10 25.54 6.67
C ARG A 112 5.67 24.31 7.38
N LEU A 113 4.91 23.21 7.43
CA LEU A 113 5.35 21.97 8.07
C LEU A 113 6.51 21.30 7.32
N LEU A 114 6.40 21.19 5.99
CA LEU A 114 7.38 20.48 5.16
C LEU A 114 8.66 21.30 4.89
N SER A 115 8.60 22.61 5.08
CA SER A 115 9.77 23.50 4.90
C SER A 115 10.55 23.72 6.19
N SER A 116 10.22 23.02 7.28
CA SER A 116 10.98 23.16 8.54
C SER A 116 12.35 22.53 8.39
N GLU A 117 13.38 23.27 8.80
CA GLU A 117 14.77 22.80 8.94
C GLU A 117 15.17 22.65 10.42
N ASP A 118 14.29 23.06 11.34
CA ASP A 118 14.50 22.93 12.78
C ASP A 118 14.25 21.48 13.22
N GLN A 119 15.26 20.88 13.86
CA GLN A 119 15.19 19.46 14.25
C GLN A 119 14.11 19.20 15.29
N ASP A 120 13.86 20.13 16.21
CA ASP A 120 12.82 19.97 17.23
C ASP A 120 11.43 20.02 16.59
N GLU A 121 11.21 20.89 15.58
CA GLU A 121 9.95 20.90 14.81
C GLU A 121 9.77 19.61 14.02
N ILE A 122 10.82 19.11 13.36
CA ILE A 122 10.80 17.85 12.61
C ILE A 122 10.46 16.69 13.54
N ASP A 123 11.04 16.62 14.72
CA ASP A 123 10.77 15.58 15.71
C ASP A 123 9.31 15.62 16.21
N VAL A 124 8.79 16.82 16.45
CA VAL A 124 7.37 17.00 16.82
C VAL A 124 6.45 16.59 15.68
N LEU A 125 6.80 16.90 14.42
CA LEU A 125 6.03 16.49 13.25
C LEU A 125 5.98 14.96 13.13
N HIS A 126 7.11 14.27 13.27
CA HIS A 126 7.18 12.81 13.23
C HIS A 126 6.38 12.16 14.36
N LYS A 127 6.51 12.66 15.59
CA LYS A 127 5.72 12.16 16.74
C LYS A 127 4.23 12.35 16.52
N SER A 128 3.83 13.51 15.98
CA SER A 128 2.42 13.81 15.68
C SER A 128 1.85 12.93 14.60
N ALA A 129 2.62 12.68 13.53
CA ALA A 129 2.25 11.74 12.47
C ALA A 129 2.08 10.32 13.03
N ASN A 130 3.02 9.87 13.88
CA ASN A 130 2.91 8.56 14.54
C ASN A 130 1.71 8.49 15.50
N PHE A 131 1.40 9.57 16.23
CA PHE A 131 0.20 9.64 17.06
C PHE A 131 -1.08 9.47 16.24
N ILE A 132 -1.18 10.15 15.09
CA ILE A 132 -2.33 10.01 14.19
C ILE A 132 -2.40 8.57 13.63
N ARG A 133 -1.28 8.01 13.18
CA ARG A 133 -1.20 6.63 12.71
C ARG A 133 -1.71 5.66 13.77
N GLN A 134 -1.17 5.75 14.98
CA GLN A 134 -1.53 4.88 16.11
C GLN A 134 -3.02 5.01 16.49
N LYS A 135 -3.55 6.23 16.50
CA LYS A 135 -4.96 6.50 16.79
C LYS A 135 -5.91 5.81 15.81
N PHE A 136 -5.56 5.76 14.51
CA PHE A 136 -6.43 5.21 13.47
C PHE A 136 -6.12 3.76 13.11
N LEU A 137 -4.86 3.35 13.16
CA LEU A 137 -4.42 2.03 12.72
C LEU A 137 -4.13 1.06 13.87
N GLY A 138 -3.84 1.57 15.08
CA GLY A 138 -3.43 0.72 16.20
C GLY A 138 -2.14 -0.03 15.87
N ASN A 139 -2.05 -1.30 16.24
CA ASN A 139 -0.91 -2.18 15.93
C ASN A 139 -0.93 -2.78 14.52
N ALA A 140 -1.85 -2.35 13.65
CA ALA A 140 -1.88 -2.83 12.28
C ALA A 140 -0.65 -2.35 11.50
N CYS A 141 0.01 -3.28 10.82
CA CYS A 141 1.13 -3.02 9.93
C CYS A 141 0.96 -3.86 8.66
N CYS A 142 0.98 -3.20 7.50
CA CYS A 142 0.90 -3.89 6.22
C CYS A 142 2.30 -4.29 5.77
N VAL A 143 2.61 -5.58 5.86
CA VAL A 143 3.83 -6.17 5.33
C VAL A 143 3.46 -7.08 4.16
N HIS A 144 3.98 -6.78 2.99
CA HIS A 144 3.71 -7.53 1.76
C HIS A 144 5.02 -8.04 1.18
N GLY A 145 5.03 -9.29 0.72
CA GLY A 145 6.10 -9.81 -0.12
C GLY A 145 5.97 -9.24 -1.53
N ILE A 146 7.07 -8.81 -2.14
CA ILE A 146 7.09 -8.41 -3.56
C ILE A 146 7.69 -9.54 -4.36
N ILE A 147 6.96 -10.01 -5.38
CA ILE A 147 7.41 -11.00 -6.34
C ILE A 147 7.56 -10.29 -7.68
N GLU A 148 8.78 -9.91 -7.99
CA GLU A 148 9.13 -9.35 -9.30
C GLU A 148 9.26 -10.50 -10.29
N PHE A 149 8.16 -10.84 -10.97
CA PHE A 149 8.14 -11.98 -11.89
C PHE A 149 8.68 -11.67 -13.29
N SER A 150 8.80 -10.37 -13.63
CA SER A 150 9.43 -9.92 -14.86
C SER A 150 9.98 -8.49 -14.72
N ASN A 151 11.17 -8.25 -15.26
CA ASN A 151 11.74 -6.91 -15.45
C ASN A 151 11.64 -6.41 -16.89
N ARG A 152 10.85 -7.07 -17.74
CA ARG A 152 10.53 -6.60 -19.09
C ARG A 152 9.50 -5.49 -19.01
N CYS A 153 9.68 -4.47 -19.83
CA CYS A 153 8.76 -3.35 -19.91
C CYS A 153 8.80 -2.76 -21.33
N ASP A 154 7.63 -2.48 -21.90
CA ASP A 154 7.51 -1.85 -23.20
C ASP A 154 7.53 -0.33 -23.13
N CYS A 155 7.46 0.25 -21.91
CA CYS A 155 7.43 1.67 -21.66
C CYS A 155 8.82 2.31 -21.59
N GLN A 156 8.88 3.62 -21.90
CA GLN A 156 10.09 4.44 -21.89
C GLN A 156 10.06 5.51 -20.78
N CYS A 157 9.61 5.12 -19.58
CA CYS A 157 9.57 6.06 -18.46
C CYS A 157 10.98 6.58 -18.14
N ALA A 158 11.15 7.90 -18.14
CA ALA A 158 12.46 8.55 -18.08
C ALA A 158 13.25 8.31 -16.79
N TYR A 159 12.59 7.86 -15.72
CA TYR A 159 13.18 7.62 -14.40
C TYR A 159 13.36 6.12 -14.07
N CYS A 160 12.82 5.23 -14.89
CA CYS A 160 12.69 3.82 -14.52
C CYS A 160 13.83 2.96 -15.09
N GLY A 161 14.59 2.30 -14.23
CA GLY A 161 15.71 1.45 -14.63
C GLY A 161 15.34 0.27 -15.53
N ILE A 162 14.06 -0.18 -15.49
CA ILE A 162 13.57 -1.26 -16.36
C ILE A 162 12.91 -0.76 -17.65
N ASN A 163 13.01 0.53 -17.97
CA ASN A 163 12.44 1.05 -19.22
C ASN A 163 12.98 0.31 -20.47
N SER A 164 12.22 0.35 -21.57
CA SER A 164 12.56 -0.41 -22.79
C SER A 164 13.84 0.08 -23.48
N ASP A 165 14.28 1.32 -23.23
CA ASP A 165 15.50 1.90 -23.80
C ASP A 165 16.77 1.48 -23.07
N ASN A 166 16.67 0.99 -21.83
CA ASN A 166 17.81 0.45 -21.11
C ASN A 166 18.26 -0.90 -21.71
N LYS A 167 19.26 -0.83 -22.61
CA LYS A 167 19.83 -2.00 -23.28
C LYS A 167 20.91 -2.72 -22.47
N ASN A 168 21.35 -2.13 -21.36
CA ASN A 168 22.35 -2.72 -20.48
C ASN A 168 21.75 -3.70 -19.45
N LEU A 169 20.43 -3.68 -19.29
CA LEU A 169 19.73 -4.51 -18.32
C LEU A 169 19.54 -5.93 -18.85
N GLU A 170 20.00 -6.93 -18.11
CA GLU A 170 19.64 -8.32 -18.35
C GLU A 170 18.15 -8.52 -18.05
N ARG A 171 17.40 -8.97 -19.06
CA ARG A 171 15.95 -9.15 -18.98
C ARG A 171 15.61 -10.56 -18.58
N PHE A 172 14.67 -10.69 -17.64
CA PHE A 172 14.11 -11.98 -17.23
C PHE A 172 12.59 -11.95 -17.20
N SER A 173 12.00 -13.12 -17.27
CA SER A 173 10.60 -13.41 -16.98
C SER A 173 10.53 -14.80 -16.35
N LEU A 174 9.91 -14.92 -15.18
CA LEU A 174 9.71 -16.20 -14.53
C LEU A 174 8.59 -16.99 -15.22
N LYS A 175 8.70 -18.30 -15.19
CA LYS A 175 7.60 -19.16 -15.62
C LYS A 175 6.53 -19.25 -14.53
N LYS A 176 5.31 -19.63 -14.90
CA LYS A 176 4.19 -19.77 -13.97
C LYS A 176 4.54 -20.63 -12.76
N GLU A 177 5.15 -21.79 -12.97
CA GLU A 177 5.53 -22.71 -11.91
C GLU A 177 6.55 -22.09 -10.95
N GLU A 178 7.52 -21.35 -11.46
CA GLU A 178 8.51 -20.65 -10.65
C GLU A 178 7.84 -19.57 -9.77
N ILE A 179 6.85 -18.85 -10.31
CA ILE A 179 6.09 -17.88 -9.54
C ILE A 179 5.29 -18.56 -8.45
N LEU A 180 4.62 -19.66 -8.76
CA LEU A 180 3.81 -20.43 -7.80
C LEU A 180 4.66 -20.99 -6.66
N ASP A 181 5.86 -21.49 -6.95
CA ASP A 181 6.81 -21.98 -5.95
C ASP A 181 7.27 -20.84 -5.01
N VAL A 182 7.61 -19.67 -5.56
CA VAL A 182 7.98 -18.48 -4.77
C VAL A 182 6.81 -18.00 -3.91
N VAL A 183 5.59 -18.02 -4.43
CA VAL A 183 4.37 -17.67 -3.66
C VAL A 183 4.17 -18.66 -2.52
N ALA A 184 4.29 -19.96 -2.79
CA ALA A 184 4.15 -21.00 -1.77
C ALA A 184 5.19 -20.84 -0.65
N ASP A 185 6.43 -20.54 -1.00
CA ASP A 185 7.49 -20.25 -0.02
C ASP A 185 7.18 -18.98 0.79
N ALA A 186 6.76 -17.90 0.14
CA ALA A 186 6.39 -16.66 0.80
C ALA A 186 5.25 -16.85 1.82
N VAL A 187 4.22 -17.59 1.44
CA VAL A 187 3.03 -17.81 2.29
C VAL A 187 3.29 -18.84 3.39
N ASN A 188 3.82 -20.02 3.02
CA ASN A 188 3.89 -21.17 3.93
C ASN A 188 5.14 -21.13 4.83
N ARG A 189 6.28 -20.64 4.29
CA ARG A 189 7.55 -20.61 5.02
C ARG A 189 7.79 -19.28 5.73
N PHE A 190 7.51 -18.16 5.04
CA PHE A 190 7.77 -16.82 5.57
C PHE A 190 6.50 -16.18 6.19
N GLY A 191 5.34 -16.80 6.05
CA GLY A 191 4.10 -16.36 6.71
C GLY A 191 3.49 -15.09 6.12
N PHE A 192 3.87 -14.65 4.92
CA PHE A 192 3.26 -13.50 4.28
C PHE A 192 1.77 -13.74 4.04
N LYS A 193 0.95 -12.75 4.40
CA LYS A 193 -0.51 -12.76 4.16
C LYS A 193 -0.91 -11.83 3.02
N GLY A 194 0.03 -11.12 2.43
CA GLY A 194 -0.14 -10.29 1.25
C GLY A 194 1.10 -10.32 0.37
N ILE A 195 0.89 -10.37 -0.94
CA ILE A 195 1.94 -10.31 -1.95
C ILE A 195 1.62 -9.27 -3.00
N VAL A 196 2.65 -8.69 -3.59
CA VAL A 196 2.58 -7.86 -4.78
C VAL A 196 3.15 -8.65 -5.94
N LEU A 197 2.32 -8.97 -6.92
CA LEU A 197 2.79 -9.49 -8.21
C LEU A 197 3.23 -8.30 -9.06
N GLN A 198 4.53 -8.16 -9.25
CA GLN A 198 5.12 -7.00 -9.89
C GLN A 198 5.86 -7.36 -11.17
N SER A 199 5.61 -6.56 -12.21
CA SER A 199 6.38 -6.55 -13.46
C SER A 199 6.46 -5.13 -14.03
N GLY A 200 7.23 -4.95 -15.09
CA GLY A 200 6.98 -3.86 -16.02
C GLY A 200 5.67 -4.06 -16.80
N GLU A 201 5.36 -3.15 -17.70
CA GLU A 201 4.31 -3.38 -18.71
C GLU A 201 4.84 -4.36 -19.75
N ASP A 202 4.75 -5.64 -19.39
CA ASP A 202 5.33 -6.76 -20.14
C ASP A 202 4.24 -7.39 -21.03
N SER A 203 4.28 -7.10 -22.32
CA SER A 203 3.35 -7.66 -23.31
C SER A 203 3.59 -9.15 -23.60
N SER A 204 4.72 -9.72 -23.14
CA SER A 204 4.99 -11.16 -23.28
C SER A 204 4.11 -12.03 -22.37
N TYR A 205 3.57 -11.46 -21.29
CA TYR A 205 2.52 -12.08 -20.48
C TYR A 205 1.14 -11.68 -21.00
N SER A 206 0.41 -12.62 -21.56
CA SER A 206 -0.98 -12.39 -21.94
C SER A 206 -1.87 -12.16 -20.72
N SER A 207 -3.00 -11.48 -20.91
CA SER A 207 -4.00 -11.32 -19.87
C SER A 207 -4.51 -12.66 -19.33
N GLU A 208 -4.67 -13.65 -20.20
CA GLU A 208 -5.16 -14.99 -19.84
C GLU A 208 -4.17 -15.75 -18.95
N GLU A 209 -2.87 -15.70 -19.27
CA GLU A 209 -1.82 -16.30 -18.43
C GLU A 209 -1.78 -15.70 -17.03
N LEU A 210 -1.91 -14.37 -16.92
CA LEU A 210 -1.95 -13.71 -15.61
C LEU A 210 -3.22 -14.04 -14.82
N LEU A 211 -4.38 -14.11 -15.48
CA LEU A 211 -5.64 -14.50 -14.84
C LEU A 211 -5.58 -15.94 -14.33
N ASP A 212 -5.00 -16.84 -15.10
CA ASP A 212 -4.80 -18.23 -14.73
C ASP A 212 -3.83 -18.35 -13.53
N LEU A 213 -2.74 -17.59 -13.56
CA LEU A 213 -1.80 -17.49 -12.44
C LEU A 213 -2.50 -17.01 -11.14
N ILE A 214 -3.31 -15.95 -11.23
CA ILE A 214 -4.04 -15.41 -10.05
C ILE A 214 -4.97 -16.46 -9.46
N ARG A 215 -5.76 -17.17 -10.30
CA ARG A 215 -6.67 -18.24 -9.84
C ARG A 215 -5.90 -19.34 -9.13
N GLU A 216 -4.80 -19.79 -9.73
CA GLU A 216 -4.01 -20.87 -9.17
C GLU A 216 -3.30 -20.49 -7.88
N ILE A 217 -2.87 -19.23 -7.72
CA ILE A 217 -2.36 -18.71 -6.46
C ILE A 217 -3.44 -18.77 -5.37
N ILE A 218 -4.65 -18.28 -5.66
CA ILE A 218 -5.76 -18.28 -4.70
C ILE A 218 -6.17 -19.70 -4.31
N ASP A 219 -6.16 -20.63 -5.25
CA ASP A 219 -6.48 -22.04 -4.97
C ASP A 219 -5.44 -22.73 -4.07
N ARG A 220 -4.15 -22.38 -4.21
CA ARG A 220 -3.05 -23.05 -3.50
C ARG A 220 -2.61 -22.33 -2.24
N SER A 221 -2.82 -21.02 -2.16
CA SER A 221 -2.23 -20.17 -1.13
C SER A 221 -3.19 -19.08 -0.68
N PRO A 222 -3.66 -19.11 0.59
CA PRO A 222 -4.55 -18.09 1.13
C PRO A 222 -3.77 -16.79 1.36
N VAL A 223 -3.76 -15.91 0.36
CA VAL A 223 -2.97 -14.68 0.35
C VAL A 223 -3.71 -13.53 -0.33
N PHE A 224 -3.50 -12.32 0.17
CA PHE A 224 -4.00 -11.10 -0.44
C PHE A 224 -3.10 -10.67 -1.61
N ILE A 225 -3.66 -10.52 -2.81
CA ILE A 225 -2.91 -10.21 -4.02
C ILE A 225 -3.06 -8.74 -4.40
N PHE A 226 -1.93 -8.04 -4.49
CA PHE A 226 -1.77 -6.77 -5.20
C PHE A 226 -1.27 -7.02 -6.61
N LEU A 227 -1.78 -6.27 -7.57
CA LEU A 227 -1.26 -6.23 -8.93
C LEU A 227 -0.45 -4.94 -9.14
N SER A 228 0.77 -5.08 -9.65
CA SER A 228 1.65 -4.00 -10.09
C SER A 228 2.20 -4.35 -11.47
N VAL A 229 1.32 -4.34 -12.48
CA VAL A 229 1.59 -4.84 -13.84
C VAL A 229 1.37 -3.78 -14.93
N GLY A 230 1.30 -2.51 -14.53
CA GLY A 230 1.15 -1.37 -15.43
C GLY A 230 -0.24 -1.23 -16.06
N GLU A 231 -0.30 -0.59 -17.21
CA GLU A 231 -1.55 -0.35 -17.94
C GLU A 231 -1.92 -1.57 -18.77
N ARG A 232 -3.06 -2.19 -18.48
CA ARG A 232 -3.69 -3.26 -19.23
C ARG A 232 -5.14 -2.90 -19.53
N ASP A 233 -5.80 -3.61 -20.42
CA ASP A 233 -7.20 -3.29 -20.74
C ASP A 233 -8.14 -3.39 -19.53
N GLU A 234 -9.26 -2.68 -19.59
CA GLU A 234 -10.26 -2.65 -18.52
C GLU A 234 -10.81 -4.05 -18.19
N LYS A 235 -11.00 -4.88 -19.23
CA LYS A 235 -11.52 -6.24 -19.08
C LYS A 235 -10.57 -7.09 -18.22
N PHE A 236 -9.26 -6.97 -18.44
CA PHE A 236 -8.25 -7.68 -17.62
C PHE A 236 -8.43 -7.34 -16.13
N TYR A 237 -8.56 -6.08 -15.76
CA TYR A 237 -8.69 -5.69 -14.35
C TYR A 237 -10.00 -6.16 -13.73
N ARG A 238 -11.10 -6.18 -14.47
CA ARG A 238 -12.37 -6.74 -14.00
C ARG A 238 -12.25 -8.25 -13.79
N ASP A 239 -11.72 -8.96 -14.76
CA ASP A 239 -11.52 -10.42 -14.68
C ASP A 239 -10.51 -10.80 -13.59
N ALA A 240 -9.46 -10.00 -13.36
CA ALA A 240 -8.48 -10.21 -12.30
C ALA A 240 -9.08 -10.03 -10.90
N PHE A 241 -10.01 -9.08 -10.74
CA PHE A 241 -10.76 -8.95 -9.50
C PHE A 241 -11.63 -10.18 -9.23
N GLU A 242 -12.35 -10.66 -10.25
CA GLU A 242 -13.14 -11.90 -10.17
C GLU A 242 -12.26 -13.13 -9.91
N ALA A 243 -11.03 -13.14 -10.45
CA ALA A 243 -10.06 -14.21 -10.22
C ALA A 243 -9.45 -14.20 -8.80
N GLY A 244 -9.62 -13.12 -8.01
CA GLY A 244 -9.19 -13.06 -6.61
C GLY A 244 -8.17 -11.98 -6.27
N ALA A 245 -7.65 -11.20 -7.23
CA ALA A 245 -6.87 -10.02 -6.92
C ALA A 245 -7.74 -8.96 -6.25
N ARG A 246 -7.24 -8.29 -5.21
CA ARG A 246 -8.03 -7.33 -4.43
C ARG A 246 -7.41 -5.96 -4.30
N ALA A 247 -6.17 -5.78 -4.72
CA ALA A 247 -5.49 -4.50 -4.66
C ALA A 247 -4.65 -4.24 -5.92
N VAL A 248 -4.41 -2.97 -6.17
CA VAL A 248 -3.50 -2.50 -7.21
C VAL A 248 -2.45 -1.56 -6.61
N LEU A 249 -1.21 -1.70 -7.04
CA LEU A 249 -0.15 -0.72 -6.83
C LEU A 249 0.07 -0.01 -8.16
N PHE A 250 -0.45 1.23 -8.26
CA PHE A 250 -0.51 1.96 -9.51
C PHE A 250 -0.29 3.45 -9.26
N ARG A 251 0.96 3.88 -9.34
CA ARG A 251 1.37 5.23 -8.97
C ARG A 251 1.09 6.22 -10.09
N PHE A 252 0.62 7.42 -9.74
CA PHE A 252 0.46 8.52 -10.71
C PHE A 252 1.75 9.34 -10.89
N GLU A 253 2.76 9.14 -10.04
CA GLU A 253 4.12 9.68 -10.04
C GLU A 253 4.24 11.20 -9.88
N THR A 254 3.34 11.98 -10.42
CA THR A 254 3.15 13.41 -10.17
C THR A 254 1.79 13.88 -10.66
N SER A 255 1.17 14.81 -9.97
CA SER A 255 -0.07 15.50 -10.38
C SER A 255 0.18 16.64 -11.38
N ASP A 256 1.44 17.07 -11.56
CA ASP A 256 1.81 18.05 -12.58
C ASP A 256 1.81 17.41 -13.99
N SER A 257 0.82 17.74 -14.80
CA SER A 257 0.64 17.16 -16.14
C SER A 257 1.80 17.45 -17.09
N LYS A 258 2.53 18.57 -16.91
CA LYS A 258 3.69 18.91 -17.74
C LYS A 258 4.90 18.08 -17.33
N LEU A 259 5.10 17.88 -16.04
CA LEU A 259 6.15 17.00 -15.53
C LEU A 259 5.82 15.55 -15.90
N TYR A 260 4.56 15.11 -15.72
CA TYR A 260 4.12 13.78 -16.11
C TYR A 260 4.45 13.44 -17.56
N SER A 261 4.14 14.35 -18.50
CA SER A 261 4.41 14.14 -19.92
C SER A 261 5.90 13.99 -20.26
N LYS A 262 6.78 14.57 -19.44
CA LYS A 262 8.25 14.37 -19.59
C LYS A 262 8.71 13.04 -19.04
N LEU A 263 8.06 12.57 -17.99
CA LEU A 263 8.39 11.30 -17.33
C LEU A 263 7.84 10.09 -18.11
N HIS A 264 6.68 10.24 -18.74
CA HIS A 264 5.92 9.20 -19.40
C HIS A 264 5.57 9.57 -20.84
N PRO A 265 6.51 9.43 -21.80
CA PRO A 265 6.29 9.85 -23.19
C PRO A 265 5.19 9.07 -23.92
N HIS A 266 4.78 7.90 -23.39
CA HIS A 266 3.76 7.02 -24.01
C HIS A 266 2.40 7.06 -23.34
N SER A 267 2.27 7.74 -22.22
CA SER A 267 1.02 7.79 -21.46
C SER A 267 0.69 9.23 -21.10
N SER A 268 -0.51 9.49 -20.63
CA SER A 268 -0.93 10.78 -20.12
C SER A 268 -1.42 10.67 -18.69
N LEU A 269 -1.26 11.74 -17.90
CA LEU A 269 -1.81 11.80 -16.55
C LEU A 269 -3.33 11.57 -16.56
N LYS A 270 -4.04 12.05 -17.58
CA LYS A 270 -5.48 11.84 -17.74
C LYS A 270 -5.82 10.36 -17.86
N GLU A 271 -5.07 9.60 -18.64
CA GLU A 271 -5.28 8.16 -18.78
C GLU A 271 -4.93 7.43 -17.48
N ARG A 272 -3.83 7.83 -16.81
CA ARG A 272 -3.45 7.30 -15.51
C ARG A 272 -4.53 7.49 -14.44
N ILE A 273 -5.18 8.67 -14.42
CA ILE A 273 -6.31 8.95 -13.52
C ILE A 273 -7.51 8.07 -13.87
N ARG A 274 -7.83 7.90 -15.16
CA ARG A 274 -8.92 7.04 -15.62
C ARG A 274 -8.78 5.60 -15.09
N TYR A 275 -7.55 5.06 -15.05
CA TYR A 275 -7.31 3.74 -14.44
C TYR A 275 -7.56 3.75 -12.94
N LEU A 276 -7.14 4.77 -12.21
CA LEU A 276 -7.40 4.86 -10.77
C LEU A 276 -8.89 4.95 -10.45
N GLU A 277 -9.67 5.70 -11.25
CA GLU A 277 -11.12 5.73 -11.17
C GLU A 277 -11.74 4.37 -11.49
N LEU A 278 -11.29 3.71 -12.54
CA LEU A 278 -11.71 2.35 -12.91
C LEU A 278 -11.47 1.35 -11.76
N PHE A 279 -10.31 1.38 -11.14
CA PHE A 279 -9.99 0.48 -10.02
C PHE A 279 -10.94 0.71 -8.83
N LYS A 280 -11.28 1.96 -8.55
CA LYS A 280 -12.25 2.31 -7.52
C LYS A 280 -13.64 1.77 -7.85
N ASP A 281 -14.08 1.91 -9.11
CA ASP A 281 -15.38 1.41 -9.56
C ASP A 281 -15.48 -0.12 -9.52
N ILE A 282 -14.39 -0.82 -9.79
CA ILE A 282 -14.32 -2.29 -9.64
C ILE A 282 -14.35 -2.70 -8.16
N GLY A 283 -13.77 -1.90 -7.26
CA GLY A 283 -13.69 -2.17 -5.82
C GLY A 283 -12.31 -2.61 -5.33
N TYR A 284 -11.26 -2.34 -6.09
CA TYR A 284 -9.88 -2.57 -5.66
C TYR A 284 -9.48 -1.65 -4.50
N ILE A 285 -8.63 -2.15 -3.62
CA ILE A 285 -7.80 -1.33 -2.75
C ILE A 285 -6.72 -0.68 -3.60
N ILE A 286 -6.64 0.64 -3.54
CA ILE A 286 -5.74 1.42 -4.38
C ILE A 286 -4.54 1.90 -3.57
N ALA A 287 -3.35 1.39 -3.91
CA ALA A 287 -2.08 1.94 -3.48
C ALA A 287 -1.53 2.84 -4.60
N SER A 288 -1.48 4.15 -4.35
CA SER A 288 -0.97 5.12 -5.32
C SER A 288 -0.20 6.26 -4.64
N GLY A 289 0.50 7.05 -5.43
CA GLY A 289 1.32 8.15 -4.94
C GLY A 289 2.29 8.67 -5.98
N SER A 290 3.31 9.39 -5.53
CA SER A 290 4.25 10.09 -6.38
C SER A 290 5.71 9.86 -6.02
N LEU A 291 6.61 10.24 -6.94
CA LEU A 291 8.03 10.40 -6.67
C LEU A 291 8.29 11.79 -6.07
N ILE A 292 9.20 11.86 -5.10
CA ILE A 292 9.61 13.10 -4.45
C ILE A 292 11.06 13.42 -4.83
N GLY A 293 11.31 14.64 -5.25
CA GLY A 293 12.65 15.10 -5.64
C GLY A 293 12.97 14.91 -7.12
N LEU A 294 11.96 14.82 -7.98
CA LEU A 294 12.12 14.79 -9.42
C LEU A 294 12.77 16.08 -9.93
N PRO A 295 13.64 16.04 -10.97
CA PRO A 295 14.20 17.23 -11.57
C PRO A 295 13.13 18.23 -12.01
N GLY A 296 13.19 19.44 -11.44
CA GLY A 296 12.22 20.51 -11.69
C GLY A 296 10.93 20.45 -10.86
N GLN A 297 10.77 19.45 -9.99
CA GLN A 297 9.67 19.39 -9.02
C GLN A 297 9.87 20.48 -7.95
N LYS A 298 8.80 21.16 -7.58
CA LYS A 298 8.78 22.14 -6.51
C LYS A 298 8.10 21.57 -5.28
N MET A 299 8.34 22.15 -4.11
CA MET A 299 7.68 21.74 -2.86
C MET A 299 6.15 21.87 -2.96
N GLU A 300 5.66 22.90 -3.63
CA GLU A 300 4.23 23.07 -3.91
C GLU A 300 3.66 21.86 -4.67
N SER A 301 4.39 21.38 -5.69
CA SER A 301 3.97 20.19 -6.46
C SER A 301 3.91 18.92 -5.60
N VAL A 302 4.80 18.78 -4.61
CA VAL A 302 4.77 17.63 -3.67
C VAL A 302 3.52 17.69 -2.80
N ILE A 303 3.13 18.88 -2.34
CA ILE A 303 1.91 19.06 -1.55
C ILE A 303 0.67 18.81 -2.42
N ASP A 304 0.67 19.30 -3.65
CA ASP A 304 -0.40 19.03 -4.61
C ASP A 304 -0.54 17.53 -4.85
N ASP A 305 0.56 16.79 -4.96
CA ASP A 305 0.55 15.33 -5.08
C ASP A 305 -0.11 14.64 -3.88
N PHE A 306 0.17 15.10 -2.64
CA PHE A 306 -0.49 14.55 -1.44
C PHE A 306 -1.99 14.83 -1.41
N LEU A 307 -2.38 16.05 -1.76
CA LEU A 307 -3.80 16.44 -1.83
C LEU A 307 -4.52 15.69 -2.94
N PHE A 308 -3.87 15.51 -4.07
CA PHE A 308 -4.38 14.76 -5.21
C PHE A 308 -4.62 13.28 -4.88
N ALA A 309 -3.66 12.62 -4.22
CA ALA A 309 -3.84 11.24 -3.76
C ALA A 309 -5.04 11.09 -2.82
N LYS A 310 -5.26 12.07 -1.94
CA LYS A 310 -6.44 12.13 -1.05
C LYS A 310 -7.73 12.34 -1.84
N GLU A 311 -7.74 13.23 -2.84
CA GLU A 311 -8.91 13.51 -3.69
C GLU A 311 -9.31 12.30 -4.53
N LEU A 312 -8.34 11.57 -5.08
CA LEU A 312 -8.54 10.30 -5.77
C LEU A 312 -9.12 9.21 -4.85
N GLY A 313 -9.03 9.39 -3.52
CA GLY A 313 -9.52 8.42 -2.55
C GLY A 313 -8.66 7.17 -2.48
N CYS A 314 -7.35 7.31 -2.61
CA CYS A 314 -6.40 6.20 -2.42
C CYS A 314 -6.50 5.62 -1.02
N ASP A 315 -6.48 4.30 -0.92
CA ASP A 315 -6.54 3.58 0.36
C ASP A 315 -5.16 3.48 1.02
N MET A 316 -4.11 3.44 0.23
CA MET A 316 -2.72 3.41 0.65
C MET A 316 -1.89 4.44 -0.11
N TYR A 317 -1.04 5.16 0.60
CA TYR A 317 -0.17 6.18 0.01
C TYR A 317 1.24 5.62 -0.20
N SER A 318 1.70 5.66 -1.47
CA SER A 318 3.03 5.18 -1.88
C SER A 318 3.86 6.36 -2.38
N PHE A 319 4.46 7.11 -1.45
CA PHE A 319 5.40 8.19 -1.76
C PHE A 319 6.83 7.72 -1.49
N GLY A 320 7.72 8.02 -2.40
CA GLY A 320 9.12 7.63 -2.26
C GLY A 320 10.08 8.65 -2.89
N PRO A 321 11.32 8.74 -2.38
CA PRO A 321 12.32 9.61 -2.99
C PRO A 321 12.67 9.11 -4.41
N PHE A 322 12.87 10.05 -5.32
CA PHE A 322 13.47 9.75 -6.61
C PHE A 322 14.96 9.44 -6.39
N ILE A 323 15.37 8.26 -6.80
CA ILE A 323 16.78 7.84 -6.81
C ILE A 323 17.19 7.70 -8.28
N PRO A 324 18.10 8.54 -8.80
CA PRO A 324 18.57 8.46 -10.18
C PRO A 324 19.17 7.08 -10.48
N HIS A 325 18.87 6.53 -11.64
CA HIS A 325 19.48 5.32 -12.15
C HIS A 325 20.44 5.66 -13.28
N PRO A 326 21.69 5.13 -13.30
CA PRO A 326 22.72 5.52 -14.25
C PRO A 326 22.37 5.29 -15.73
N ASP A 327 21.49 4.34 -15.99
CA ASP A 327 21.04 3.98 -17.35
C ASP A 327 19.65 4.57 -17.69
N THR A 328 19.28 5.71 -17.08
CA THR A 328 18.04 6.44 -17.40
C THR A 328 18.34 7.87 -17.79
N PRO A 329 17.42 8.55 -18.50
CA PRO A 329 17.57 9.95 -18.86
C PRO A 329 17.66 10.95 -17.69
N LEU A 330 17.18 10.56 -16.49
CA LEU A 330 17.15 11.41 -15.28
C LEU A 330 18.13 10.96 -14.22
#